data_007b36c90a334db3e0951f25dc9ba8df
#
_entry.id   007b36c90a334db3e0951f25dc9ba8df
#
_cell.length_a   1.000
_cell.length_b   1.000
_cell.length_c   1.000
_cell.angle_alpha   90.00
_cell.angle_beta   90.00
_cell.angle_gamma   90.00
#
_symmetry.space_group_name_H-M   'P 1'
#
loop_
_entity.id
_entity.type
_entity.pdbx_description
1 polymer ?
#
loop_
_entity_poly.entity_id
_entity_poly.type
_entity_poly.pdbx_seq_one_letter_code
_entity_poly.pdbx_strand_id
1 'polypeptide(L)'
;MRLDTEKFATDPHRAYTDLRDAHGPLAPVELADGVPATLVLGYREALQILSDPARFPTDPSDRPKHAGCPALPLSQWRPSAARGEDHNRHRQAYNDCLARVDLHSLRNDVIANAIPLINSFCGAGSADLLNDYAVPLTVHVVNGLLGFPPEADEAAFAALTHMRDAPDASAAEVGSEKLAAVIRAALADKRVRPGTDVMSSLITHPSRFTDAEIARIAGMLYEGGTEPTWNLIANTLLEMTNDVSFRDVLLGGSLSTRDAIDDVLFGDPPVPNGCVSYPRQPQIIGATMLPPNQPVITSMAASNNDPTTSAGDRTGNRSHLAWGAGPHVCPDKAQSVAMVIATDAVEQLLDVLPEIELAEQPQWRRGAFHRALTALPVTFPRTPPLPL
;
A
#
# COMPACT_ATOMS: atom_id res chain seq x y z
N MET A 1 -24.03 4.23 -3.22
CA MET A 1 -23.04 5.10 -2.52
C MET A 1 -21.82 5.23 -3.42
N ARG A 2 -21.25 6.44 -3.53
CA ARG A 2 -20.01 6.70 -4.29
C ARG A 2 -18.79 6.63 -3.36
N LEU A 3 -17.74 5.90 -3.79
CA LEU A 3 -16.53 5.67 -3.01
C LEU A 3 -15.43 6.74 -3.25
N ASP A 4 -15.57 7.60 -4.27
CA ASP A 4 -14.61 8.67 -4.60
C ASP A 4 -14.92 10.00 -3.89
N THR A 5 -15.83 10.01 -2.91
CA THR A 5 -16.30 11.22 -2.24
C THR A 5 -15.51 11.54 -0.99
N GLU A 6 -15.46 12.82 -0.61
CA GLU A 6 -14.89 13.28 0.66
C GLU A 6 -15.59 12.64 1.87
N LYS A 7 -16.92 12.51 1.80
CA LYS A 7 -17.69 11.85 2.87
C LYS A 7 -17.22 10.43 3.11
N PHE A 8 -16.95 9.66 2.05
CA PHE A 8 -16.42 8.30 2.17
C PHE A 8 -14.98 8.31 2.71
N ALA A 9 -14.11 9.18 2.20
CA ALA A 9 -12.73 9.29 2.66
C ALA A 9 -12.62 9.69 4.15
N THR A 10 -13.53 10.54 4.63
CA THR A 10 -13.54 10.99 6.03
C THR A 10 -13.93 9.87 7.00
N ASP A 11 -14.98 9.10 6.71
CA ASP A 11 -15.48 8.04 7.59
C ASP A 11 -15.92 6.80 6.79
N PRO A 12 -14.96 6.00 6.28
CA PRO A 12 -15.27 4.80 5.52
C PRO A 12 -15.89 3.70 6.38
N HIS A 13 -15.56 3.62 7.68
CA HIS A 13 -16.07 2.58 8.56
C HIS A 13 -17.58 2.70 8.80
N ARG A 14 -18.05 3.91 8.98
CA ARG A 14 -19.49 4.17 9.04
C ARG A 14 -20.17 3.79 7.72
N ALA A 15 -19.56 4.16 6.60
CA ALA A 15 -20.08 3.80 5.29
C ALA A 15 -20.14 2.27 5.10
N TYR A 16 -19.13 1.52 5.53
CA TYR A 16 -19.15 0.05 5.47
C TYR A 16 -20.23 -0.54 6.37
N THR A 17 -20.45 0.02 7.55
CA THR A 17 -21.52 -0.41 8.46
C THR A 17 -22.89 -0.17 7.86
N ASP A 18 -23.17 1.05 7.38
CA ASP A 18 -24.43 1.42 6.74
C ASP A 18 -24.72 0.53 5.50
N LEU A 19 -23.70 0.24 4.70
CA LEU A 19 -23.82 -0.64 3.54
C LEU A 19 -24.09 -2.10 3.93
N ARG A 20 -23.43 -2.60 4.97
CA ARG A 20 -23.63 -3.97 5.46
C ARG A 20 -25.03 -4.14 6.05
N ASP A 21 -25.51 -3.17 6.80
CA ASP A 21 -26.86 -3.18 7.38
C ASP A 21 -27.95 -3.16 6.31
N ALA A 22 -27.72 -2.42 5.22
CA ALA A 22 -28.68 -2.30 4.13
C ALA A 22 -28.66 -3.46 3.12
N HIS A 23 -27.49 -4.06 2.87
CA HIS A 23 -27.28 -4.99 1.75
C HIS A 23 -26.63 -6.33 2.15
N GLY A 24 -26.21 -6.49 3.40
CA GLY A 24 -25.45 -7.65 3.85
C GLY A 24 -23.98 -7.62 3.40
N PRO A 25 -23.35 -8.78 3.20
CA PRO A 25 -21.91 -8.87 2.95
C PRO A 25 -21.44 -8.39 1.55
N LEU A 26 -22.37 -8.11 0.64
CA LEU A 26 -22.10 -7.65 -0.73
C LEU A 26 -23.00 -6.47 -1.06
N ALA A 27 -22.44 -5.29 -1.20
CA ALA A 27 -23.19 -4.06 -1.39
C ALA A 27 -22.99 -3.45 -2.78
N PRO A 28 -24.04 -2.96 -3.46
CA PRO A 28 -23.92 -2.19 -4.69
C PRO A 28 -23.36 -0.78 -4.37
N VAL A 29 -22.32 -0.37 -5.10
CA VAL A 29 -21.66 0.92 -4.97
C VAL A 29 -21.34 1.52 -6.33
N GLU A 30 -20.88 2.77 -6.34
CA GLU A 30 -20.26 3.41 -7.49
C GLU A 30 -18.81 3.77 -7.16
N LEU A 31 -17.88 3.39 -8.04
CA LEU A 31 -16.45 3.76 -7.90
C LEU A 31 -16.24 5.25 -8.19
N ALA A 32 -16.93 5.74 -9.21
CA ALA A 32 -17.01 7.12 -9.64
C ALA A 32 -18.38 7.34 -10.28
N ASP A 33 -18.66 8.54 -10.73
CA ASP A 33 -19.94 8.87 -11.35
C ASP A 33 -20.27 7.94 -12.53
N GLY A 34 -21.38 7.20 -12.42
CA GLY A 34 -21.84 6.25 -13.43
C GLY A 34 -20.98 4.98 -13.57
N VAL A 35 -20.10 4.67 -12.65
CA VAL A 35 -19.27 3.45 -12.66
C VAL A 35 -19.74 2.46 -11.58
N PRO A 36 -20.70 1.57 -11.88
CA PRO A 36 -21.23 0.64 -10.91
C PRO A 36 -20.19 -0.43 -10.54
N ALA A 37 -20.21 -0.84 -9.28
CA ALA A 37 -19.39 -1.90 -8.74
C ALA A 37 -20.10 -2.64 -7.61
N THR A 38 -19.58 -3.79 -7.21
CA THR A 38 -19.98 -4.46 -5.98
C THR A 38 -18.85 -4.40 -4.97
N LEU A 39 -19.12 -3.91 -3.76
CA LEU A 39 -18.19 -3.90 -2.63
C LEU A 39 -18.44 -5.12 -1.74
N VAL A 40 -17.40 -5.89 -1.51
CA VAL A 40 -17.42 -7.07 -0.64
C VAL A 40 -17.03 -6.64 0.77
N LEU A 41 -17.92 -6.84 1.73
CA LEU A 41 -17.82 -6.39 3.11
C LEU A 41 -17.66 -7.56 4.09
N GLY A 42 -18.04 -8.78 3.69
CA GLY A 42 -17.98 -9.97 4.50
C GLY A 42 -16.63 -10.68 4.37
N TYR A 43 -16.07 -11.16 5.49
CA TYR A 43 -14.75 -11.83 5.50
C TYR A 43 -14.77 -13.17 4.75
N ARG A 44 -15.85 -13.94 4.88
CA ARG A 44 -16.00 -15.25 4.20
C ARG A 44 -16.13 -15.08 2.69
N GLU A 45 -16.94 -14.11 2.27
CA GLU A 45 -17.15 -13.78 0.87
C GLU A 45 -15.86 -13.23 0.24
N ALA A 46 -15.10 -12.43 0.98
CA ALA A 46 -13.79 -11.94 0.57
C ALA A 46 -12.82 -13.10 0.31
N LEU A 47 -12.68 -14.03 1.24
CA LEU A 47 -11.84 -15.21 1.07
C LEU A 47 -12.28 -16.09 -0.10
N GLN A 48 -13.59 -16.28 -0.28
CA GLN A 48 -14.13 -17.08 -1.40
C GLN A 48 -13.76 -16.43 -2.75
N ILE A 49 -13.90 -15.11 -2.89
CA ILE A 49 -13.60 -14.38 -4.12
C ILE A 49 -12.09 -14.37 -4.39
N LEU A 50 -11.28 -14.04 -3.39
CA LEU A 50 -9.82 -13.93 -3.51
C LEU A 50 -9.13 -15.27 -3.80
N SER A 51 -9.74 -16.38 -3.37
CA SER A 51 -9.18 -17.72 -3.57
C SER A 51 -9.57 -18.38 -4.91
N ASP A 52 -10.48 -17.77 -5.68
CA ASP A 52 -10.97 -18.36 -6.95
C ASP A 52 -10.73 -17.41 -8.15
N PRO A 53 -9.48 -17.29 -8.64
CA PRO A 53 -9.14 -16.42 -9.76
C PRO A 53 -9.74 -16.88 -11.09
N ALA A 54 -10.22 -18.11 -11.18
CA ALA A 54 -10.89 -18.62 -12.39
C ALA A 54 -12.28 -17.97 -12.56
N ARG A 55 -13.02 -17.85 -11.46
CA ARG A 55 -14.33 -17.17 -11.45
C ARG A 55 -14.21 -15.65 -11.30
N PHE A 56 -13.18 -15.19 -10.63
CA PHE A 56 -12.92 -13.78 -10.28
C PHE A 56 -11.55 -13.31 -10.80
N PRO A 57 -11.34 -13.28 -12.12
CA PRO A 57 -10.08 -12.83 -12.69
C PRO A 57 -9.86 -11.34 -12.41
N THR A 58 -8.58 -10.97 -12.23
CA THR A 58 -8.16 -9.59 -11.95
C THR A 58 -7.81 -8.79 -13.22
N ASP A 59 -7.87 -9.43 -14.40
CA ASP A 59 -7.54 -8.82 -15.69
C ASP A 59 -8.69 -7.93 -16.21
N PRO A 60 -8.46 -6.63 -16.37
CA PRO A 60 -9.46 -5.70 -16.89
C PRO A 60 -9.54 -5.65 -18.42
N SER A 61 -8.77 -6.45 -19.17
CA SER A 61 -8.61 -6.33 -20.63
C SER A 61 -9.90 -6.53 -21.42
N ASP A 62 -10.85 -7.29 -20.88
CA ASP A 62 -12.16 -7.53 -21.49
C ASP A 62 -13.26 -6.59 -20.97
N ARG A 63 -12.88 -5.61 -20.16
CA ARG A 63 -13.80 -4.65 -19.57
C ARG A 63 -14.25 -3.62 -20.61
N PRO A 64 -15.55 -3.27 -20.68
CA PRO A 64 -15.98 -2.08 -21.41
C PRO A 64 -15.20 -0.86 -20.86
N LYS A 65 -14.54 -0.09 -21.75
CA LYS A 65 -13.90 1.16 -21.37
C LYS A 65 -15.00 2.16 -21.02
N HIS A 66 -15.38 2.23 -19.76
CA HIS A 66 -16.24 3.29 -19.28
C HIS A 66 -15.42 4.57 -19.17
N ALA A 67 -15.83 5.61 -19.91
CA ALA A 67 -15.32 6.95 -19.71
C ALA A 67 -15.61 7.34 -18.24
N GLY A 68 -14.57 7.73 -17.49
CA GLY A 68 -14.71 8.14 -16.09
C GLY A 68 -14.37 7.06 -15.03
N CYS A 69 -14.04 5.82 -15.42
CA CYS A 69 -13.50 4.89 -14.44
C CYS A 69 -12.13 5.39 -13.96
N PRO A 70 -11.95 5.67 -12.64
CA PRO A 70 -10.67 6.08 -12.13
C PRO A 70 -9.61 5.05 -12.50
N ALA A 71 -8.40 5.52 -12.82
CA ALA A 71 -7.26 4.65 -12.99
C ALA A 71 -7.13 3.84 -11.69
N LEU A 72 -7.22 2.51 -11.80
CA LEU A 72 -7.05 1.66 -10.63
C LEU A 72 -5.58 1.76 -10.22
N PRO A 73 -5.27 1.99 -8.93
CA PRO A 73 -3.91 1.93 -8.44
C PRO A 73 -3.26 0.63 -8.92
N LEU A 74 -2.01 0.68 -9.37
CA LEU A 74 -1.26 -0.48 -9.85
C LEU A 74 -1.77 -1.12 -11.16
N SER A 75 -2.73 -0.52 -11.87
CA SER A 75 -3.32 -1.14 -13.09
C SER A 75 -2.33 -1.26 -14.25
N GLN A 76 -1.36 -0.37 -14.35
CA GLN A 76 -0.36 -0.35 -15.43
C GLN A 76 0.78 -1.35 -15.20
N TRP A 77 1.09 -1.63 -13.93
CA TRP A 77 2.25 -2.43 -13.52
C TRP A 77 1.90 -3.86 -13.13
N ARG A 78 0.61 -4.23 -13.11
CA ARG A 78 0.23 -5.57 -12.70
C ARG A 78 0.78 -6.64 -13.65
N PRO A 79 1.67 -7.52 -13.18
CA PRO A 79 1.93 -8.80 -13.85
C PRO A 79 0.67 -9.66 -13.91
N SER A 80 -0.34 -9.34 -13.10
CA SER A 80 -1.65 -10.01 -13.06
C SER A 80 -2.49 -9.82 -14.34
N ALA A 81 -2.16 -8.89 -15.23
CA ALA A 81 -2.69 -8.87 -16.58
C ALA A 81 -2.10 -10.01 -17.45
N ALA A 82 -0.97 -10.57 -17.04
CA ALA A 82 -0.46 -11.80 -17.61
C ALA A 82 -1.36 -12.98 -17.19
N ARG A 83 -1.75 -13.82 -18.12
CA ARG A 83 -2.63 -14.98 -17.89
C ARG A 83 -1.81 -16.23 -17.62
N GLY A 84 -2.25 -17.04 -16.65
CA GLY A 84 -1.76 -18.41 -16.48
C GLY A 84 -0.26 -18.53 -16.25
N GLU A 85 0.46 -19.12 -17.19
CA GLU A 85 1.90 -19.40 -17.09
C GLU A 85 2.75 -18.13 -16.98
N ASP A 86 2.39 -17.04 -17.69
CA ASP A 86 3.12 -15.78 -17.61
C ASP A 86 2.99 -15.12 -16.24
N HIS A 87 1.80 -15.18 -15.62
CA HIS A 87 1.61 -14.71 -14.25
C HIS A 87 2.50 -15.49 -13.28
N ASN A 88 2.47 -16.83 -13.35
CA ASN A 88 3.28 -17.67 -12.48
C ASN A 88 4.77 -17.45 -12.69
N ARG A 89 5.23 -17.27 -13.92
CA ARG A 89 6.62 -16.97 -14.25
C ARG A 89 7.08 -15.65 -13.65
N HIS A 90 6.28 -14.59 -13.77
CA HIS A 90 6.58 -13.30 -13.15
C HIS A 90 6.52 -13.39 -11.62
N ARG A 91 5.49 -14.06 -11.08
CA ARG A 91 5.34 -14.28 -9.63
C ARG A 91 6.56 -14.98 -9.03
N GLN A 92 6.99 -16.08 -9.67
CA GLN A 92 8.17 -16.81 -9.25
C GLN A 92 9.41 -15.92 -9.25
N ALA A 93 9.63 -15.17 -10.32
CA ALA A 93 10.81 -14.33 -10.46
C ALA A 93 10.94 -13.27 -9.38
N TYR A 94 9.88 -12.50 -9.12
CA TYR A 94 9.99 -11.50 -8.07
C TYR A 94 10.03 -12.10 -6.66
N ASN A 95 9.42 -13.25 -6.43
CA ASN A 95 9.59 -13.99 -5.18
C ASN A 95 11.04 -14.42 -4.99
N ASP A 96 11.69 -14.97 -6.02
CA ASP A 96 13.09 -15.40 -5.99
C ASP A 96 14.05 -14.22 -5.77
N CYS A 97 13.77 -13.07 -6.41
CA CYS A 97 14.58 -11.87 -6.23
C CYS A 97 14.38 -11.26 -4.83
N LEU A 98 13.15 -11.15 -4.35
CA LEU A 98 12.86 -10.66 -3.02
C LEU A 98 13.40 -11.59 -1.91
N ALA A 99 13.41 -12.90 -2.12
CA ALA A 99 13.96 -13.86 -1.15
C ALA A 99 15.43 -13.60 -0.82
N ARG A 100 16.18 -12.95 -1.73
CA ARG A 100 17.59 -12.58 -1.54
C ARG A 100 17.79 -11.33 -0.69
N VAL A 101 16.74 -10.56 -0.43
CA VAL A 101 16.82 -9.35 0.38
C VAL A 101 17.21 -9.71 1.81
N ASP A 102 18.31 -9.15 2.29
CA ASP A 102 18.72 -9.28 3.68
C ASP A 102 17.96 -8.26 4.54
N LEU A 103 17.05 -8.75 5.38
CA LEU A 103 16.23 -7.89 6.25
C LEU A 103 17.05 -7.21 7.36
N HIS A 104 18.22 -7.75 7.73
CA HIS A 104 19.09 -7.09 8.69
C HIS A 104 19.79 -5.89 8.06
N SER A 105 20.31 -6.06 6.84
CA SER A 105 20.86 -4.93 6.07
C SER A 105 19.79 -3.86 5.82
N LEU A 106 18.58 -4.28 5.42
CA LEU A 106 17.46 -3.36 5.21
C LEU A 106 17.13 -2.53 6.46
N ARG A 107 17.16 -3.15 7.67
CA ARG A 107 16.99 -2.42 8.93
C ARG A 107 18.03 -1.32 9.11
N ASN A 108 19.31 -1.64 8.85
CA ASN A 108 20.38 -0.65 8.93
C ASN A 108 20.17 0.49 7.91
N ASP A 109 19.67 0.17 6.70
CA ASP A 109 19.38 1.17 5.68
C ASP A 109 18.22 2.08 6.13
N VAL A 110 17.18 1.52 6.77
CA VAL A 110 16.08 2.33 7.35
C VAL A 110 16.61 3.29 8.40
N ILE A 111 17.40 2.83 9.35
CA ILE A 111 17.98 3.65 10.42
C ILE A 111 18.86 4.76 9.83
N ALA A 112 19.74 4.40 8.88
CA ALA A 112 20.65 5.35 8.25
C ALA A 112 19.94 6.47 7.47
N ASN A 113 18.74 6.20 6.94
CA ASN A 113 17.91 7.20 6.26
C ASN A 113 17.00 7.95 7.26
N ALA A 114 16.54 7.33 8.34
CA ALA A 114 15.66 7.94 9.32
C ALA A 114 16.35 9.06 10.11
N ILE A 115 17.58 8.83 10.59
CA ILE A 115 18.33 9.77 11.45
C ILE A 115 18.49 11.17 10.78
N PRO A 116 18.98 11.30 9.54
CA PRO A 116 19.09 12.59 8.88
C PRO A 116 17.74 13.31 8.72
N LEU A 117 16.68 12.57 8.42
CA LEU A 117 15.33 13.13 8.29
C LEU A 117 14.83 13.67 9.64
N ILE A 118 14.93 12.90 10.73
CA ILE A 118 14.56 13.35 12.06
C ILE A 118 15.38 14.58 12.47
N ASN A 119 16.68 14.57 12.20
CA ASN A 119 17.55 15.70 12.50
C ASN A 119 17.18 16.99 11.76
N SER A 120 16.50 16.89 10.62
CA SER A 120 16.07 18.06 9.86
C SER A 120 14.96 18.87 10.56
N PHE A 121 14.15 18.25 11.43
CA PHE A 121 13.01 18.89 12.07
C PHE A 121 12.97 18.79 13.62
N CYS A 122 13.72 17.88 14.25
CA CYS A 122 13.63 17.66 15.70
C CYS A 122 13.90 18.92 16.54
N GLY A 123 14.74 19.84 16.06
CA GLY A 123 15.00 21.15 16.69
C GLY A 123 13.93 22.22 16.43
N ALA A 124 12.99 22.00 15.50
CA ALA A 124 11.94 22.96 15.18
C ALA A 124 10.76 22.90 16.18
N GLY A 125 10.45 21.71 16.73
CA GLY A 125 9.32 21.47 17.63
C GLY A 125 8.00 21.22 16.89
N SER A 126 8.04 21.11 15.57
CA SER A 126 6.91 20.75 14.71
C SER A 126 7.40 20.17 13.39
N ALA A 127 6.59 19.31 12.77
CA ALA A 127 6.87 18.71 11.46
C ALA A 127 5.57 18.24 10.80
N ASP A 128 5.61 17.99 9.50
CA ASP A 128 4.65 17.15 8.80
C ASP A 128 5.22 15.74 8.66
N LEU A 129 4.86 14.84 9.57
CA LEU A 129 5.43 13.49 9.60
C LEU A 129 5.15 12.65 8.34
N LEU A 130 4.12 12.99 7.56
CA LEU A 130 3.93 12.34 6.27
C LEU A 130 4.97 12.82 5.26
N ASN A 131 5.07 14.14 5.04
CA ASN A 131 5.86 14.70 3.95
C ASN A 131 7.33 14.92 4.32
N ASP A 132 7.65 15.20 5.59
CA ASP A 132 9.02 15.41 6.06
C ASP A 132 9.73 14.11 6.49
N TYR A 133 8.95 13.02 6.72
CA TYR A 133 9.51 11.78 7.26
C TYR A 133 9.07 10.52 6.50
N ALA A 134 7.79 10.09 6.58
CA ALA A 134 7.34 8.78 6.10
C ALA A 134 7.55 8.60 4.59
N VAL A 135 7.21 9.61 3.79
CA VAL A 135 7.36 9.58 2.33
C VAL A 135 8.83 9.55 1.91
N PRO A 136 9.71 10.52 2.30
CA PRO A 136 11.10 10.49 1.88
C PRO A 136 11.85 9.27 2.39
N LEU A 137 11.63 8.84 3.64
CA LEU A 137 12.24 7.61 4.18
C LEU A 137 11.90 6.39 3.32
N THR A 138 10.62 6.18 3.05
CA THR A 138 10.18 5.02 2.27
C THR A 138 10.74 5.06 0.85
N VAL A 139 10.74 6.21 0.19
CA VAL A 139 11.27 6.37 -1.17
C VAL A 139 12.77 6.04 -1.21
N HIS A 140 13.58 6.59 -0.31
CA HIS A 140 15.02 6.33 -0.27
C HIS A 140 15.32 4.84 -0.03
N VAL A 141 14.64 4.21 0.92
CA VAL A 141 14.85 2.78 1.24
C VAL A 141 14.44 1.89 0.07
N VAL A 142 13.28 2.14 -0.56
CA VAL A 142 12.81 1.34 -1.70
C VAL A 142 13.67 1.58 -2.94
N ASN A 143 14.15 2.79 -3.18
CA ASN A 143 15.10 3.08 -4.25
C ASN A 143 16.39 2.27 -4.10
N GLY A 144 16.98 2.25 -2.91
CA GLY A 144 18.15 1.44 -2.61
C GLY A 144 17.90 -0.06 -2.79
N LEU A 145 16.77 -0.56 -2.30
CA LEU A 145 16.36 -1.96 -2.41
C LEU A 145 16.22 -2.40 -3.88
N LEU A 146 15.61 -1.56 -4.71
CA LEU A 146 15.45 -1.85 -6.15
C LEU A 146 16.73 -1.60 -6.95
N GLY A 147 17.66 -0.84 -6.41
CA GLY A 147 18.94 -0.54 -7.03
C GLY A 147 18.90 0.70 -7.91
N PHE A 148 18.06 1.66 -7.61
CA PHE A 148 18.11 2.95 -8.29
C PHE A 148 19.40 3.68 -7.89
N PRO A 149 20.08 4.35 -8.84
CA PRO A 149 21.22 5.16 -8.49
C PRO A 149 20.76 6.43 -7.72
N PRO A 150 21.57 6.98 -6.80
CA PRO A 150 21.18 8.14 -6.00
C PRO A 150 20.69 9.34 -6.83
N GLU A 151 21.18 9.49 -8.06
CA GLU A 151 20.79 10.57 -8.98
C GLU A 151 19.34 10.39 -9.49
N ALA A 152 18.77 9.21 -9.35
CA ALA A 152 17.38 8.91 -9.76
C ALA A 152 16.36 9.22 -8.65
N ASP A 153 16.80 9.40 -7.39
CA ASP A 153 15.91 9.57 -6.22
C ASP A 153 14.96 10.76 -6.41
N GLU A 154 15.47 11.92 -6.77
CA GLU A 154 14.65 13.12 -6.98
C GLU A 154 13.64 12.93 -8.13
N ALA A 155 14.07 12.32 -9.23
CA ALA A 155 13.20 12.08 -10.38
C ALA A 155 12.10 11.04 -10.08
N ALA A 156 12.43 9.98 -9.33
CA ALA A 156 11.49 8.96 -8.90
C ALA A 156 10.47 9.55 -7.91
N PHE A 157 10.93 10.32 -6.93
CA PHE A 157 10.08 11.03 -5.98
C PHE A 157 9.14 12.02 -6.69
N ALA A 158 9.66 12.84 -7.61
CA ALA A 158 8.85 13.77 -8.39
C ALA A 158 7.80 13.07 -9.25
N ALA A 159 8.12 11.91 -9.83
CA ALA A 159 7.18 11.11 -10.61
C ALA A 159 6.04 10.56 -9.73
N LEU A 160 6.37 10.01 -8.55
CA LEU A 160 5.37 9.55 -7.58
C LEU A 160 4.48 10.67 -7.07
N THR A 161 5.06 11.81 -6.71
CA THR A 161 4.30 12.99 -6.27
C THR A 161 3.34 13.45 -7.37
N HIS A 162 3.80 13.46 -8.62
CA HIS A 162 2.94 13.82 -9.76
C HIS A 162 1.79 12.81 -9.95
N MET A 163 2.02 11.52 -9.75
CA MET A 163 0.95 10.50 -9.78
C MET A 163 -0.01 10.66 -8.61
N ARG A 164 0.51 10.88 -7.41
CA ARG A 164 -0.27 11.02 -6.17
C ARG A 164 -1.22 12.23 -6.21
N ASP A 165 -0.71 13.35 -6.68
CA ASP A 165 -1.43 14.64 -6.67
C ASP A 165 -2.17 14.92 -7.99
N ALA A 166 -2.20 13.94 -8.90
CA ALA A 166 -2.84 14.06 -10.20
C ALA A 166 -4.37 14.32 -10.07
N PRO A 167 -4.90 15.36 -10.71
CA PRO A 167 -6.31 15.69 -10.64
C PRO A 167 -7.21 14.69 -11.39
N ASP A 168 -6.63 13.95 -12.34
CA ASP A 168 -7.34 12.99 -13.17
C ASP A 168 -6.42 11.87 -13.69
N ALA A 169 -7.02 10.88 -14.35
CA ALA A 169 -6.29 9.72 -14.87
C ALA A 169 -5.24 10.09 -15.93
N SER A 170 -5.47 11.15 -16.73
CA SER A 170 -4.51 11.57 -17.77
C SER A 170 -3.26 12.18 -17.15
N ALA A 171 -3.42 13.00 -16.12
CA ALA A 171 -2.29 13.55 -15.37
C ALA A 171 -1.51 12.43 -14.63
N ALA A 172 -2.22 11.45 -14.05
CA ALA A 172 -1.58 10.29 -13.42
C ALA A 172 -0.77 9.45 -14.43
N GLU A 173 -1.25 9.30 -15.68
CA GLU A 173 -0.53 8.59 -16.74
C GLU A 173 0.80 9.27 -17.09
N VAL A 174 0.85 10.61 -17.12
CA VAL A 174 2.09 11.36 -17.32
C VAL A 174 3.11 11.08 -16.20
N GLY A 175 2.67 11.03 -14.96
CA GLY A 175 3.53 10.65 -13.82
C GLY A 175 4.06 9.21 -13.96
N SER A 176 3.20 8.28 -14.35
CA SER A 176 3.57 6.88 -14.59
C SER A 176 4.58 6.72 -15.71
N GLU A 177 4.45 7.47 -16.81
CA GLU A 177 5.44 7.48 -17.90
C GLU A 177 6.79 8.03 -17.44
N LYS A 178 6.80 9.07 -16.59
CA LYS A 178 8.04 9.59 -15.98
C LYS A 178 8.71 8.54 -15.10
N LEU A 179 7.94 7.86 -14.25
CA LEU A 179 8.46 6.76 -13.42
C LEU A 179 9.03 5.63 -14.29
N ALA A 180 8.31 5.25 -15.34
CA ALA A 180 8.78 4.24 -16.29
C ALA A 180 10.10 4.64 -16.98
N ALA A 181 10.29 5.94 -17.25
CA ALA A 181 11.57 6.43 -17.82
C ALA A 181 12.71 6.31 -16.80
N VAL A 182 12.47 6.66 -15.53
CA VAL A 182 13.44 6.49 -14.43
C VAL A 182 13.82 5.02 -14.28
N ILE A 183 12.85 4.11 -14.26
CA ILE A 183 13.10 2.66 -14.14
C ILE A 183 13.94 2.15 -15.33
N ARG A 184 13.63 2.57 -16.56
CA ARG A 184 14.41 2.17 -17.74
C ARG A 184 15.85 2.69 -17.68
N ALA A 185 16.06 3.90 -17.19
CA ALA A 185 17.40 4.47 -17.01
C ALA A 185 18.20 3.68 -15.96
N ALA A 186 17.59 3.39 -14.81
CA ALA A 186 18.19 2.56 -13.77
C ALA A 186 18.51 1.14 -14.28
N LEU A 187 17.62 0.53 -15.04
CA LEU A 187 17.85 -0.77 -15.67
C LEU A 187 19.06 -0.75 -16.61
N ALA A 188 19.18 0.29 -17.44
CA ALA A 188 20.33 0.44 -18.35
C ALA A 188 21.66 0.58 -17.55
N ASP A 189 21.66 1.31 -16.46
CA ASP A 189 22.80 1.42 -15.55
C ASP A 189 23.17 0.06 -14.93
N LYS A 190 22.18 -0.69 -14.41
CA LYS A 190 22.40 -2.01 -13.81
C LYS A 190 22.88 -3.08 -14.79
N ARG A 191 22.59 -2.93 -16.07
CA ARG A 191 23.20 -3.77 -17.13
C ARG A 191 24.72 -3.58 -17.22
N VAL A 192 25.21 -2.38 -16.94
CA VAL A 192 26.65 -2.05 -16.99
C VAL A 192 27.30 -2.25 -15.62
N ARG A 193 26.60 -1.90 -14.56
CA ARG A 193 27.08 -1.92 -13.16
C ARG A 193 26.14 -2.72 -12.26
N PRO A 194 26.11 -4.07 -12.38
CA PRO A 194 25.22 -4.89 -11.55
C PRO A 194 25.59 -4.78 -10.06
N GLY A 195 24.58 -4.80 -9.21
CA GLY A 195 24.71 -4.81 -7.75
C GLY A 195 24.09 -6.05 -7.12
N THR A 196 23.80 -5.96 -5.82
CA THR A 196 23.10 -7.00 -5.04
C THR A 196 21.60 -6.71 -4.90
N ASP A 197 21.10 -5.69 -5.60
CA ASP A 197 19.73 -5.21 -5.58
C ASP A 197 18.76 -6.10 -6.37
N VAL A 198 17.45 -5.80 -6.23
CA VAL A 198 16.37 -6.57 -6.87
C VAL A 198 16.45 -6.48 -8.40
N MET A 199 16.74 -5.30 -8.96
CA MET A 199 16.84 -5.12 -10.43
C MET A 199 17.98 -5.92 -11.03
N SER A 200 19.16 -5.91 -10.40
CA SER A 200 20.31 -6.73 -10.79
C SER A 200 20.00 -8.23 -10.73
N SER A 201 19.21 -8.64 -9.71
CA SER A 201 18.74 -10.01 -9.58
C SER A 201 17.76 -10.42 -10.69
N LEU A 202 16.86 -9.52 -11.11
CA LEU A 202 15.94 -9.73 -12.23
C LEU A 202 16.69 -9.85 -13.58
N ILE A 203 17.72 -9.02 -13.79
CA ILE A 203 18.57 -9.06 -15.00
C ILE A 203 19.24 -10.43 -15.18
N THR A 204 19.69 -11.02 -14.08
CA THR A 204 20.42 -12.31 -14.09
C THR A 204 19.51 -13.53 -13.83
N HIS A 205 18.21 -13.32 -13.73
CA HIS A 205 17.27 -14.38 -13.40
C HIS A 205 17.21 -15.46 -14.51
N PRO A 206 17.14 -16.77 -14.15
CA PRO A 206 17.10 -17.87 -15.12
C PRO A 206 15.98 -17.79 -16.15
N SER A 207 14.87 -17.14 -15.84
CA SER A 207 13.74 -16.92 -16.76
C SER A 207 14.05 -15.97 -17.91
N ARG A 208 15.22 -15.31 -17.93
CA ARG A 208 15.69 -14.44 -19.04
C ARG A 208 14.65 -13.42 -19.49
N PHE A 209 14.23 -12.56 -18.56
CA PHE A 209 13.25 -11.51 -18.83
C PHE A 209 13.81 -10.47 -19.83
N THR A 210 12.94 -9.98 -20.68
CA THR A 210 13.18 -8.79 -21.50
C THR A 210 13.25 -7.53 -20.62
N ASP A 211 13.87 -6.46 -21.10
CA ASP A 211 13.94 -5.19 -20.38
C ASP A 211 12.54 -4.62 -20.11
N ALA A 212 11.58 -4.84 -21.00
CA ALA A 212 10.19 -4.44 -20.79
C ALA A 212 9.50 -5.20 -19.65
N GLU A 213 9.78 -6.50 -19.51
CA GLU A 213 9.27 -7.32 -18.41
C GLU A 213 9.93 -6.93 -17.09
N ILE A 214 11.26 -6.72 -17.07
CA ILE A 214 11.98 -6.27 -15.88
C ILE A 214 11.45 -4.90 -15.43
N ALA A 215 11.33 -3.94 -16.35
CA ALA A 215 10.81 -2.62 -16.03
C ALA A 215 9.38 -2.68 -15.44
N ARG A 216 8.54 -3.57 -15.97
CA ARG A 216 7.18 -3.79 -15.44
C ARG A 216 7.20 -4.38 -14.03
N ILE A 217 8.02 -5.40 -13.79
CA ILE A 217 8.16 -6.00 -12.46
C ILE A 217 8.72 -4.97 -11.47
N ALA A 218 9.76 -4.23 -11.83
CA ALA A 218 10.34 -3.19 -11.01
C ALA A 218 9.33 -2.08 -10.67
N GLY A 219 8.55 -1.62 -11.66
CA GLY A 219 7.49 -0.62 -11.46
C GLY A 219 6.41 -1.10 -10.50
N MET A 220 5.95 -2.35 -10.64
CA MET A 220 4.99 -2.94 -9.71
C MET A 220 5.54 -3.02 -8.28
N LEU A 221 6.79 -3.45 -8.12
CA LEU A 221 7.44 -3.53 -6.81
C LEU A 221 7.64 -2.12 -6.21
N TYR A 222 7.93 -1.13 -7.05
CA TYR A 222 8.10 0.25 -6.63
C TYR A 222 6.79 0.86 -6.12
N GLU A 223 5.72 0.82 -6.92
CA GLU A 223 4.42 1.35 -6.52
C GLU A 223 3.86 0.61 -5.30
N GLY A 224 3.92 -0.74 -5.31
CA GLY A 224 3.43 -1.57 -4.20
C GLY A 224 4.26 -1.48 -2.93
N GLY A 225 5.54 -1.12 -3.04
CA GLY A 225 6.47 -0.97 -1.93
C GLY A 225 6.52 0.43 -1.33
N THR A 226 6.10 1.47 -2.07
CA THR A 226 6.21 2.87 -1.63
C THR A 226 4.92 3.38 -0.98
N GLU A 227 3.89 3.71 -1.76
CA GLU A 227 2.69 4.37 -1.23
C GLU A 227 2.00 3.59 -0.10
N PRO A 228 1.78 2.28 -0.18
CA PRO A 228 1.20 1.55 0.94
C PRO A 228 2.06 1.58 2.20
N THR A 229 3.39 1.59 2.05
CA THR A 229 4.30 1.56 3.21
C THR A 229 4.36 2.91 3.92
N TRP A 230 4.49 4.04 3.21
CA TRP A 230 4.47 5.33 3.90
C TRP A 230 3.10 5.65 4.51
N ASN A 231 1.99 5.21 3.87
CA ASN A 231 0.66 5.35 4.48
C ASN A 231 0.51 4.46 5.71
N LEU A 232 1.14 3.27 5.74
CA LEU A 232 1.16 2.42 6.94
C LEU A 232 1.89 3.10 8.10
N ILE A 233 3.05 3.70 7.84
CA ILE A 233 3.79 4.50 8.83
C ILE A 233 2.91 5.66 9.33
N ALA A 234 2.35 6.45 8.43
CA ALA A 234 1.55 7.62 8.77
C ALA A 234 0.27 7.26 9.52
N ASN A 235 -0.44 6.21 9.12
CA ASN A 235 -1.66 5.74 9.79
C ASN A 235 -1.34 5.19 11.20
N THR A 236 -0.19 4.50 11.37
CA THR A 236 0.26 4.04 12.69
C THR A 236 0.58 5.21 13.61
N LEU A 237 1.30 6.22 13.12
CA LEU A 237 1.60 7.43 13.88
C LEU A 237 0.34 8.24 14.20
N LEU A 238 -0.63 8.31 13.28
CA LEU A 238 -1.91 8.96 13.52
C LEU A 238 -2.70 8.25 14.64
N GLU A 239 -2.78 6.92 14.61
CA GLU A 239 -3.48 6.14 15.64
C GLU A 239 -2.88 6.39 17.03
N MET A 240 -1.55 6.41 17.12
CA MET A 240 -0.84 6.73 18.36
C MET A 240 -1.12 8.14 18.89
N THR A 241 -1.33 9.11 18.00
CA THR A 241 -1.65 10.49 18.41
C THR A 241 -3.10 10.68 18.78
N ASN A 242 -4.02 9.86 18.23
CA ASN A 242 -5.46 9.92 18.52
C ASN A 242 -5.85 9.12 19.76
N ASP A 243 -5.21 7.98 20.01
CA ASP A 243 -5.51 7.11 21.16
C ASP A 243 -4.36 7.10 22.17
N VAL A 244 -4.57 7.85 23.26
CA VAL A 244 -3.58 7.96 24.35
C VAL A 244 -3.33 6.57 24.99
N SER A 245 -4.37 5.72 25.10
CA SER A 245 -4.22 4.38 25.65
C SER A 245 -3.34 3.51 24.77
N PHE A 246 -3.54 3.57 23.46
CA PHE A 246 -2.72 2.88 22.48
C PHE A 246 -1.26 3.33 22.56
N ARG A 247 -1.03 4.64 22.60
CA ARG A 247 0.30 5.23 22.78
C ARG A 247 0.98 4.78 24.08
N ASP A 248 0.27 4.86 25.21
CA ASP A 248 0.82 4.51 26.52
C ASP A 248 1.19 3.02 26.61
N VAL A 249 0.38 2.14 26.01
CA VAL A 249 0.63 0.70 25.95
C VAL A 249 1.85 0.40 25.06
N LEU A 250 2.01 1.11 23.94
CA LEU A 250 3.15 0.99 23.03
C LEU A 250 4.45 1.51 23.69
N LEU A 251 4.46 2.75 24.20
CA LEU A 251 5.63 3.34 24.87
C LEU A 251 5.99 2.63 26.17
N GLY A 252 5.01 2.07 26.86
CA GLY A 252 5.20 1.24 28.06
C GLY A 252 5.72 -0.18 27.77
N GLY A 253 5.86 -0.55 26.50
CA GLY A 253 6.39 -1.87 26.08
C GLY A 253 5.42 -3.04 26.31
N SER A 254 4.16 -2.78 26.60
CA SER A 254 3.12 -3.81 26.74
C SER A 254 2.55 -4.25 25.39
N LEU A 255 2.71 -3.42 24.35
CA LEU A 255 2.42 -3.70 22.95
C LEU A 255 3.71 -3.49 22.17
N SER A 256 4.08 -4.43 21.31
CA SER A 256 5.20 -4.20 20.39
C SER A 256 4.78 -3.27 19.25
N THR A 257 5.73 -2.53 18.68
CA THR A 257 5.48 -1.71 17.47
C THR A 257 4.91 -2.57 16.34
N ARG A 258 5.34 -3.82 16.25
CA ARG A 258 4.81 -4.80 15.30
C ARG A 258 3.33 -5.07 15.51
N ASP A 259 2.89 -5.30 16.74
CA ASP A 259 1.48 -5.57 17.03
C ASP A 259 0.61 -4.32 16.83
N ALA A 260 1.16 -3.12 17.11
CA ALA A 260 0.52 -1.84 16.81
C ALA A 260 0.27 -1.67 15.30
N ILE A 261 1.26 -2.00 14.46
CA ILE A 261 1.11 -1.97 13.01
C ILE A 261 0.12 -3.04 12.54
N ASP A 262 0.15 -4.24 13.11
CA ASP A 262 -0.81 -5.30 12.77
C ASP A 262 -2.26 -4.86 13.13
N ASP A 263 -2.48 -4.10 14.23
CA ASP A 263 -3.79 -3.54 14.57
C ASP A 263 -4.28 -2.50 13.55
N VAL A 264 -3.39 -1.63 13.08
CA VAL A 264 -3.68 -0.70 11.97
C VAL A 264 -4.02 -1.46 10.68
N LEU A 265 -3.31 -2.55 10.38
CA LEU A 265 -3.61 -3.41 9.22
C LEU A 265 -4.98 -4.10 9.34
N PHE A 266 -5.44 -4.39 10.55
CA PHE A 266 -6.81 -4.85 10.78
C PHE A 266 -7.84 -3.72 10.61
N GLY A 267 -7.61 -2.61 11.30
CA GLY A 267 -8.58 -1.52 11.42
C GLY A 267 -8.67 -0.68 10.16
N ASP A 268 -7.56 -0.06 9.79
CA ASP A 268 -7.51 0.98 8.76
C ASP A 268 -6.29 0.80 7.82
N PRO A 269 -6.25 -0.33 7.06
CA PRO A 269 -5.10 -0.65 6.21
C PRO A 269 -4.90 0.41 5.13
N PRO A 270 -3.65 0.66 4.69
CA PRO A 270 -3.31 1.67 3.67
C PRO A 270 -4.04 1.50 2.34
N VAL A 271 -4.39 0.27 2.00
CA VAL A 271 -5.10 -0.10 0.77
C VAL A 271 -6.40 -0.82 1.12
N PRO A 272 -7.41 -0.11 1.67
CA PRO A 272 -8.61 -0.71 2.23
C PRO A 272 -9.46 -1.47 1.21
N ASN A 273 -9.43 -1.09 -0.07
CA ASN A 273 -10.26 -1.63 -1.14
C ASN A 273 -9.46 -2.07 -2.37
N GLY A 274 -8.21 -2.57 -2.18
CA GLY A 274 -7.25 -2.74 -3.28
C GLY A 274 -7.44 -3.97 -4.17
N CYS A 275 -8.24 -4.97 -3.77
CA CYS A 275 -8.41 -6.19 -4.55
C CYS A 275 -9.66 -6.09 -5.44
N VAL A 276 -9.43 -5.93 -6.75
CA VAL A 276 -10.51 -5.83 -7.74
C VAL A 276 -10.49 -7.02 -8.68
N SER A 277 -11.64 -7.59 -8.93
CA SER A 277 -11.86 -8.67 -9.90
C SER A 277 -12.99 -8.35 -10.87
N TYR A 278 -13.00 -9.05 -12.01
CA TYR A 278 -13.94 -8.82 -13.12
C TYR A 278 -14.53 -10.16 -13.57
N PRO A 279 -15.60 -10.67 -12.91
CA PRO A 279 -16.27 -11.91 -13.33
C PRO A 279 -16.71 -11.81 -14.79
N ARG A 280 -16.36 -12.79 -15.62
CA ARG A 280 -16.73 -12.78 -17.05
C ARG A 280 -18.14 -13.30 -17.32
N GLN A 281 -18.68 -14.02 -16.35
CA GLN A 281 -20.03 -14.58 -16.36
C GLN A 281 -20.72 -14.21 -15.05
N PRO A 282 -22.06 -14.22 -15.00
CA PRO A 282 -22.78 -14.04 -13.75
C PRO A 282 -22.28 -15.00 -12.68
N GLN A 283 -21.97 -14.51 -11.50
CA GLN A 283 -21.53 -15.29 -10.35
C GLN A 283 -22.52 -15.14 -9.21
N ILE A 284 -22.72 -16.20 -8.46
CA ILE A 284 -23.56 -16.17 -7.25
C ILE A 284 -22.66 -16.39 -6.04
N ILE A 285 -22.70 -15.43 -5.11
CA ILE A 285 -22.04 -15.48 -3.81
C ILE A 285 -23.11 -15.28 -2.74
N GLY A 286 -23.32 -16.30 -1.91
CA GLY A 286 -24.46 -16.31 -0.99
C GLY A 286 -25.78 -16.18 -1.73
N ALA A 287 -26.57 -15.15 -1.42
CA ALA A 287 -27.83 -14.83 -2.08
C ALA A 287 -27.69 -13.73 -3.17
N THR A 288 -26.49 -13.21 -3.39
CA THR A 288 -26.25 -12.08 -4.29
C THR A 288 -25.72 -12.55 -5.64
N MET A 289 -26.34 -12.08 -6.73
CA MET A 289 -25.84 -12.27 -8.08
C MET A 289 -24.93 -11.09 -8.46
N LEU A 290 -23.69 -11.42 -8.83
CA LEU A 290 -22.70 -10.48 -9.36
C LEU A 290 -22.78 -10.46 -10.88
N PRO A 291 -23.05 -9.29 -11.48
CA PRO A 291 -23.12 -9.14 -12.93
C PRO A 291 -21.78 -9.41 -13.63
N PRO A 292 -21.79 -9.89 -14.88
CA PRO A 292 -20.57 -10.08 -15.63
C PRO A 292 -19.91 -8.72 -15.96
N ASN A 293 -18.58 -8.70 -16.00
CA ASN A 293 -17.73 -7.54 -16.33
C ASN A 293 -17.91 -6.29 -15.44
N GLN A 294 -18.69 -6.40 -14.37
CA GLN A 294 -18.78 -5.36 -13.34
C GLN A 294 -17.65 -5.57 -12.32
N PRO A 295 -16.95 -4.48 -11.91
CA PRO A 295 -15.94 -4.59 -10.85
C PRO A 295 -16.52 -5.16 -9.55
N VAL A 296 -15.86 -6.16 -9.01
CA VAL A 296 -16.07 -6.69 -7.65
C VAL A 296 -14.85 -6.31 -6.83
N ILE A 297 -15.06 -5.49 -5.82
CA ILE A 297 -14.01 -4.89 -5.02
C ILE A 297 -14.04 -5.54 -3.64
N THR A 298 -12.98 -6.21 -3.26
CA THR A 298 -12.85 -6.72 -1.89
C THR A 298 -12.36 -5.60 -0.99
N SER A 299 -13.20 -5.21 -0.02
CA SER A 299 -12.78 -4.30 1.04
C SER A 299 -12.09 -5.08 2.14
N MET A 300 -10.76 -4.97 2.22
CA MET A 300 -9.98 -5.57 3.30
C MET A 300 -10.35 -4.93 4.64
N ALA A 301 -10.49 -3.60 4.69
CA ALA A 301 -10.89 -2.89 5.91
C ALA A 301 -12.27 -3.35 6.42
N ALA A 302 -13.27 -3.39 5.56
CA ALA A 302 -14.60 -3.84 5.95
C ALA A 302 -14.65 -5.33 6.32
N SER A 303 -13.95 -6.17 5.55
CA SER A 303 -13.90 -7.61 5.78
C SER A 303 -13.18 -7.96 7.09
N ASN A 304 -12.06 -7.30 7.38
CA ASN A 304 -11.36 -7.46 8.65
C ASN A 304 -12.22 -7.10 9.85
N ASN A 305 -13.10 -6.10 9.69
CA ASN A 305 -14.04 -5.61 10.71
C ASN A 305 -15.46 -6.22 10.56
N ASP A 306 -15.58 -7.38 9.90
CA ASP A 306 -16.86 -8.10 9.84
C ASP A 306 -17.25 -8.59 11.22
N PRO A 307 -18.39 -8.14 11.78
CA PRO A 307 -18.84 -8.51 13.14
C PRO A 307 -19.00 -10.02 13.32
N THR A 308 -19.19 -10.79 12.24
CA THR A 308 -19.37 -12.24 12.33
C THR A 308 -18.05 -12.99 12.55
N THR A 309 -16.89 -12.34 12.32
CA THR A 309 -15.57 -12.97 12.41
C THR A 309 -14.58 -12.19 13.29
N SER A 310 -14.82 -10.91 13.54
CA SER A 310 -13.89 -10.01 14.25
C SER A 310 -14.17 -9.87 15.75
N ALA A 311 -14.99 -10.75 16.34
CA ALA A 311 -15.29 -10.69 17.77
C ALA A 311 -14.12 -11.19 18.61
N GLY A 312 -13.56 -10.33 19.48
CA GLY A 312 -12.55 -10.70 20.47
C GLY A 312 -11.27 -9.87 20.44
N ASP A 313 -10.33 -10.24 21.31
CA ASP A 313 -8.99 -9.65 21.38
C ASP A 313 -8.20 -9.97 20.11
N ARG A 314 -7.58 -8.95 19.51
CA ARG A 314 -6.77 -9.05 18.29
C ARG A 314 -5.28 -9.17 18.58
N THR A 315 -4.86 -9.10 19.84
CA THR A 315 -3.43 -9.17 20.22
C THR A 315 -2.78 -10.44 19.66
N GLY A 316 -1.76 -10.27 18.81
CA GLY A 316 -1.06 -11.36 18.13
C GLY A 316 -1.85 -12.04 17.00
N ASN A 317 -3.07 -11.62 16.71
CA ASN A 317 -3.83 -12.13 15.58
C ASN A 317 -3.36 -11.43 14.28
N ARG A 318 -2.96 -12.21 13.27
CA ARG A 318 -2.47 -11.73 11.97
C ARG A 318 -3.30 -12.23 10.80
N SER A 319 -4.53 -12.65 11.06
CA SER A 319 -5.44 -13.17 10.02
C SER A 319 -6.18 -12.08 9.25
N HIS A 320 -5.69 -10.84 9.30
CA HIS A 320 -6.25 -9.74 8.50
C HIS A 320 -5.98 -9.93 7.00
N LEU A 321 -6.84 -9.35 6.16
CA LEU A 321 -6.75 -9.41 4.71
C LEU A 321 -5.99 -8.23 4.10
N ALA A 322 -5.29 -7.40 4.89
CA ALA A 322 -4.60 -6.21 4.38
C ALA A 322 -3.57 -6.51 3.28
N TRP A 323 -2.99 -7.71 3.30
CA TRP A 323 -2.07 -8.20 2.27
C TRP A 323 -2.76 -8.92 1.11
N GLY A 324 -4.11 -8.94 1.09
CA GLY A 324 -4.88 -9.79 0.20
C GLY A 324 -4.91 -11.25 0.65
N ALA A 325 -5.42 -12.12 -0.21
CA ALA A 325 -5.44 -13.58 -0.01
C ALA A 325 -5.40 -14.32 -1.36
N GLY A 326 -5.21 -15.63 -1.32
CA GLY A 326 -5.20 -16.47 -2.52
C GLY A 326 -3.98 -16.26 -3.43
N PRO A 327 -4.09 -16.58 -4.73
CA PRO A 327 -2.95 -16.53 -5.65
C PRO A 327 -2.33 -15.15 -5.85
N HIS A 328 -3.08 -14.08 -5.55
CA HIS A 328 -2.65 -12.69 -5.67
C HIS A 328 -2.27 -12.03 -4.34
N VAL A 329 -2.12 -12.81 -3.27
CA VAL A 329 -1.64 -12.31 -1.96
C VAL A 329 -0.29 -11.60 -2.11
N CYS A 330 -0.05 -10.55 -1.35
CA CYS A 330 1.26 -9.92 -1.29
C CYS A 330 2.33 -10.97 -0.92
N PRO A 331 3.49 -11.03 -1.60
CA PRO A 331 4.54 -12.01 -1.28
C PRO A 331 5.02 -11.89 0.17
N ASP A 332 5.22 -13.01 0.86
CA ASP A 332 5.64 -13.02 2.27
C ASP A 332 6.90 -12.18 2.53
N LYS A 333 7.85 -12.22 1.59
CA LYS A 333 9.06 -11.41 1.71
C LYS A 333 8.80 -9.92 1.49
N ALA A 334 7.88 -9.55 0.58
CA ALA A 334 7.47 -8.16 0.41
C ALA A 334 6.73 -7.63 1.66
N GLN A 335 5.85 -8.45 2.26
CA GLN A 335 5.24 -8.13 3.55
C GLN A 335 6.31 -7.91 4.62
N SER A 336 7.32 -8.81 4.71
CA SER A 336 8.43 -8.68 5.65
C SER A 336 9.23 -7.40 5.43
N VAL A 337 9.50 -7.03 4.18
CA VAL A 337 10.17 -5.76 3.80
C VAL A 337 9.36 -4.55 4.27
N ALA A 338 8.07 -4.49 3.94
CA ALA A 338 7.21 -3.38 4.35
C ALA A 338 7.10 -3.27 5.88
N MET A 339 7.00 -4.41 6.57
CA MET A 339 6.95 -4.44 8.03
C MET A 339 8.25 -3.99 8.69
N VAL A 340 9.42 -4.35 8.14
CA VAL A 340 10.72 -3.85 8.64
C VAL A 340 10.78 -2.34 8.46
N ILE A 341 10.45 -1.83 7.26
CA ILE A 341 10.48 -0.39 7.00
C ILE A 341 9.53 0.35 7.97
N ALA A 342 8.29 -0.10 8.10
CA ALA A 342 7.30 0.58 8.95
C ALA A 342 7.66 0.49 10.44
N THR A 343 8.08 -0.69 10.94
CA THR A 343 8.44 -0.88 12.34
C THR A 343 9.63 -0.01 12.72
N ASP A 344 10.74 -0.12 11.98
CA ASP A 344 11.95 0.63 12.30
C ASP A 344 11.75 2.15 12.10
N ALA A 345 10.94 2.59 11.12
CA ALA A 345 10.59 3.99 10.96
C ALA A 345 9.84 4.55 12.19
N VAL A 346 8.84 3.83 12.69
CA VAL A 346 8.08 4.24 13.88
C VAL A 346 8.97 4.22 15.11
N GLU A 347 9.75 3.15 15.33
CA GLU A 347 10.65 3.01 16.48
C GLU A 347 11.69 4.14 16.51
N GLN A 348 12.40 4.40 15.39
CA GLN A 348 13.41 5.47 15.33
C GLN A 348 12.82 6.86 15.61
N LEU A 349 11.62 7.13 15.15
CA LEU A 349 10.95 8.41 15.42
C LEU A 349 10.59 8.55 16.90
N LEU A 350 10.00 7.51 17.50
CA LEU A 350 9.53 7.53 18.89
C LEU A 350 10.67 7.51 19.91
N ASP A 351 11.80 6.90 19.59
CA ASP A 351 13.00 6.94 20.42
C ASP A 351 13.52 8.38 20.60
N VAL A 352 13.31 9.24 19.61
CA VAL A 352 13.75 10.65 19.65
C VAL A 352 12.64 11.60 20.09
N LEU A 353 11.42 11.34 19.65
CA LEU A 353 10.24 12.20 19.84
C LEU A 353 9.08 11.39 20.45
N PRO A 354 9.16 10.98 21.73
CA PRO A 354 8.10 10.17 22.37
C PRO A 354 6.81 10.96 22.66
N GLU A 355 6.89 12.28 22.72
CA GLU A 355 5.78 13.18 23.09
C GLU A 355 5.22 13.90 21.85
N ILE A 356 4.80 13.12 20.83
CA ILE A 356 4.20 13.67 19.62
C ILE A 356 2.72 13.91 19.85
N GLU A 357 2.23 15.11 19.48
CA GLU A 357 0.83 15.50 19.51
C GLU A 357 0.38 16.04 18.15
N LEU A 358 -0.87 15.79 17.76
CA LEU A 358 -1.44 16.39 16.56
C LEU A 358 -1.51 17.91 16.70
N ALA A 359 -0.98 18.65 15.71
CA ALA A 359 -1.13 20.09 15.64
C ALA A 359 -2.53 20.50 15.17
N GLU A 360 -3.09 19.75 14.25
CA GLU A 360 -4.45 19.91 13.70
C GLU A 360 -4.99 18.57 13.20
N GLN A 361 -6.32 18.49 13.01
CA GLN A 361 -6.95 17.27 12.48
C GLN A 361 -6.53 17.05 11.03
N PRO A 362 -5.90 15.92 10.70
CA PRO A 362 -5.43 15.64 9.35
C PRO A 362 -6.59 15.40 8.39
N GLN A 363 -6.35 15.73 7.13
CA GLN A 363 -7.32 15.51 6.07
C GLN A 363 -6.98 14.26 5.25
N TRP A 364 -8.02 13.50 4.93
CA TRP A 364 -7.90 12.32 4.10
C TRP A 364 -7.98 12.66 2.61
N ARG A 365 -7.12 12.07 1.82
CA ARG A 365 -7.20 12.14 0.35
C ARG A 365 -8.47 11.40 -0.12
N ARG A 366 -9.16 12.00 -1.09
CA ARG A 366 -10.30 11.34 -1.73
C ARG A 366 -9.83 10.17 -2.59
N GLY A 367 -10.56 9.07 -2.56
CA GLY A 367 -10.30 7.90 -3.38
C GLY A 367 -10.94 6.65 -2.81
N ALA A 368 -11.25 5.71 -3.69
CA ALA A 368 -11.89 4.45 -3.31
C ALA A 368 -10.90 3.41 -2.78
N PHE A 369 -9.61 3.51 -3.11
CA PHE A 369 -8.65 2.43 -2.99
C PHE A 369 -7.56 2.63 -1.95
N HIS A 370 -7.37 3.83 -1.45
CA HIS A 370 -6.34 4.16 -0.49
C HIS A 370 -6.93 4.76 0.78
N ARG A 371 -6.24 4.57 1.89
CA ARG A 371 -6.43 5.23 3.16
C ARG A 371 -5.18 6.08 3.42
N ALA A 372 -5.18 7.28 2.89
CA ALA A 372 -4.01 8.14 2.79
C ALA A 372 -4.31 9.56 3.26
N LEU A 373 -3.42 10.10 4.06
CA LEU A 373 -3.47 11.49 4.52
C LEU A 373 -2.95 12.44 3.44
N THR A 374 -3.33 13.72 3.53
CA THR A 374 -2.71 14.80 2.76
C THR A 374 -1.46 15.33 3.46
N ALA A 375 -1.46 15.35 4.80
CA ALA A 375 -0.39 15.75 5.69
C ALA A 375 -0.63 15.12 7.08
N LEU A 376 0.43 15.02 7.89
CA LEU A 376 0.35 14.64 9.31
C LEU A 376 1.09 15.68 10.16
N PRO A 377 0.50 16.87 10.36
CA PRO A 377 1.12 17.94 11.12
C PRO A 377 1.11 17.63 12.62
N VAL A 378 2.29 17.70 13.23
CA VAL A 378 2.49 17.40 14.65
C VAL A 378 3.33 18.47 15.34
N THR A 379 3.19 18.52 16.67
CA THR A 379 4.07 19.26 17.57
C THR A 379 4.72 18.30 18.57
N PHE A 380 5.91 18.66 19.06
CA PHE A 380 6.67 17.87 20.01
C PHE A 380 7.69 18.75 20.76
N PRO A 381 8.19 18.35 21.93
CA PRO A 381 9.31 19.04 22.58
C PRO A 381 10.54 19.04 21.70
N ARG A 382 11.22 20.18 21.62
CA ARG A 382 12.46 20.31 20.82
C ARG A 382 13.56 19.42 21.39
N THR A 383 14.21 18.65 20.53
CA THR A 383 15.35 17.79 20.90
C THR A 383 16.60 18.14 20.10
N PRO A 384 17.79 17.95 20.67
CA PRO A 384 19.02 18.11 19.90
C PRO A 384 19.16 17.05 18.83
N PRO A 385 19.84 17.33 17.70
CA PRO A 385 20.10 16.35 16.66
C PRO A 385 20.86 15.12 17.19
N LEU A 386 20.51 13.95 16.65
CA LEU A 386 21.24 12.71 16.89
C LEU A 386 22.62 12.74 16.22
N PRO A 387 23.63 12.05 16.75
CA PRO A 387 24.89 11.84 16.06
C PRO A 387 24.66 11.04 14.77
N LEU A 388 25.32 11.47 13.67
CA LEU A 388 25.31 10.77 12.37
C LEU A 388 26.30 9.61 12.36
#